data_6824519b62d169ed38639cb3f75ddb44
#
_entry.id   6824519b62d169ed38639cb3f75ddb44
#
_cell.length_a   1.000
_cell.length_b   1.000
_cell.length_c   1.000
_cell.angle_alpha   90.00
_cell.angle_beta   90.00
_cell.angle_gamma   90.00
#
_symmetry.space_group_name_H-M   'P 1'
#
loop_
_entity.id
_entity.type
_entity.pdbx_description
1 polymer ?
#
loop_
_entity_poly.entity_id
_entity_poly.type
_entity_poly.pdbx_seq_one_letter_code
_entity_poly.pdbx_strand_id
1 'polypeptide(L)'
;MPAYVPPLAGRRGGLGLKSVVFYPENDARGLPTHLATVLLLDPDTGALEAILDGRLITELRTAAVSAVSVDLLARPGAATLAIIGSGVQARSHLEALAHVRDLREVRVWSRRPPNAERFAREMAGTVRAPLATAASVAAAVRGADIVVTVTSAVEPVLRGEWPMGAQKSVPLLAEIAQLLEA
;
A
#
# COMPACT_ATOMS: atom_id res chain seq x y z
N MET A 1 15.52 3.33 -13.05
CA MET A 1 15.35 2.99 -14.47
C MET A 1 14.30 3.91 -15.08
N PRO A 2 14.54 4.57 -16.23
CA PRO A 2 13.49 5.36 -16.88
C PRO A 2 12.35 4.47 -17.36
N ALA A 3 11.12 4.94 -17.24
CA ALA A 3 9.94 4.28 -17.75
C ALA A 3 9.34 5.10 -18.88
N TYR A 4 9.11 4.44 -20.00
CA TYR A 4 8.40 5.00 -21.14
C TYR A 4 7.00 4.40 -21.21
N VAL A 5 6.01 5.27 -21.29
CA VAL A 5 4.61 4.90 -21.56
C VAL A 5 4.29 5.34 -22.98
N PRO A 6 4.00 4.41 -23.90
CA PRO A 6 3.69 4.78 -25.28
C PRO A 6 2.39 5.59 -25.35
N PRO A 7 2.19 6.39 -26.41
CA PRO A 7 0.95 7.08 -26.65
C PRO A 7 -0.20 6.07 -26.74
N LEU A 8 -1.29 6.34 -26.03
CA LEU A 8 -2.56 5.65 -26.19
C LEU A 8 -3.51 6.55 -26.98
N ALA A 9 -4.51 5.98 -27.65
CA ALA A 9 -5.45 6.71 -28.50
C ALA A 9 -5.94 8.00 -27.82
N GLY A 10 -5.61 9.16 -28.42
CA GLY A 10 -5.96 10.48 -27.91
C GLY A 10 -5.17 10.99 -26.71
N ARG A 11 -4.10 10.30 -26.27
CA ARG A 11 -3.22 10.74 -25.17
C ARG A 11 -1.76 10.75 -25.61
N ARG A 12 -1.01 11.79 -25.21
CA ARG A 12 0.43 11.86 -25.37
C ARG A 12 1.09 10.75 -24.54
N GLY A 13 2.17 10.15 -25.04
CA GLY A 13 3.02 9.25 -24.28
C GLY A 13 3.70 9.96 -23.12
N GLY A 14 4.29 9.23 -22.20
CA GLY A 14 5.02 9.75 -21.06
C GLY A 14 6.41 9.12 -20.95
N LEU A 15 7.40 9.93 -20.65
CA LEU A 15 8.75 9.48 -20.29
C LEU A 15 9.10 10.03 -18.92
N GLY A 16 9.53 9.17 -18.01
CA GLY A 16 9.87 9.60 -16.65
C GLY A 16 10.85 8.69 -15.93
N LEU A 17 11.47 9.24 -14.91
CA LEU A 17 12.32 8.54 -13.97
C LEU A 17 11.83 8.83 -12.55
N LYS A 18 11.63 7.78 -11.74
CA LYS A 18 11.40 7.93 -10.31
C LYS A 18 12.58 7.35 -9.54
N SER A 19 13.19 8.19 -8.70
CA SER A 19 14.16 7.79 -7.69
C SER A 19 13.46 7.66 -6.33
N VAL A 20 13.69 6.56 -5.63
CA VAL A 20 13.20 6.34 -4.26
C VAL A 20 14.40 6.06 -3.37
N VAL A 21 14.39 6.66 -2.20
CA VAL A 21 15.42 6.45 -1.19
C VAL A 21 14.77 6.11 0.16
N PHE A 22 15.40 5.21 0.91
CA PHE A 22 14.93 4.76 2.20
C PHE A 22 15.98 5.05 3.28
N TYR A 23 15.60 5.87 4.25
CA TYR A 23 16.43 6.29 5.39
C TYR A 23 15.69 6.01 6.70
N PRO A 24 15.83 4.81 7.29
CA PRO A 24 15.14 4.43 8.52
C PRO A 24 15.42 5.39 9.69
N GLU A 25 16.63 5.94 9.76
CA GLU A 25 17.08 6.85 10.81
C GLU A 25 16.34 8.19 10.83
N ASN A 26 15.66 8.52 9.75
CA ASN A 26 14.83 9.72 9.66
C ASN A 26 13.65 9.70 10.63
N ASP A 27 13.15 8.51 11.01
CA ASP A 27 12.06 8.38 12.01
C ASP A 27 12.43 9.06 13.33
N ALA A 28 13.67 8.87 13.79
CA ALA A 28 14.18 9.49 15.02
C ALA A 28 14.33 11.02 14.93
N ARG A 29 14.36 11.56 13.69
CA ARG A 29 14.47 13.00 13.40
C ARG A 29 13.13 13.64 13.07
N GLY A 30 12.04 12.88 13.10
CA GLY A 30 10.71 13.34 12.67
C GLY A 30 10.60 13.63 11.17
N LEU A 31 11.49 13.05 10.37
CA LEU A 31 11.52 13.20 8.92
C LEU A 31 10.93 11.95 8.23
N PRO A 32 10.42 12.06 7.00
CA PRO A 32 9.98 10.91 6.23
C PRO A 32 11.10 9.89 6.01
N THR A 33 10.83 8.62 6.28
CA THR A 33 11.81 7.54 6.04
C THR A 33 11.91 7.17 4.55
N HIS A 34 10.85 7.37 3.79
CA HIS A 34 10.82 7.17 2.34
C HIS A 34 10.68 8.53 1.65
N LEU A 35 11.59 8.78 0.74
CA LEU A 35 11.59 9.98 -0.08
C LEU A 35 11.61 9.56 -1.55
N ALA A 36 10.94 10.31 -2.40
CA ALA A 36 10.91 10.03 -3.82
C ALA A 36 10.96 11.32 -4.63
N THR A 37 11.68 11.27 -5.73
CA THR A 37 11.75 12.35 -6.72
C THR A 37 11.35 11.77 -8.06
N VAL A 38 10.49 12.48 -8.80
CA VAL A 38 10.10 12.12 -10.16
C VAL A 38 10.65 13.19 -11.12
N LEU A 39 11.34 12.74 -12.15
CA LEU A 39 11.70 13.54 -13.30
C LEU A 39 10.70 13.23 -14.41
N LEU A 40 10.04 14.25 -14.93
CA LEU A 40 9.20 14.15 -16.13
C LEU A 40 9.98 14.68 -17.31
N LEU A 41 10.01 13.91 -18.38
CA LEU A 41 10.77 14.22 -19.58
C LEU A 41 9.81 14.26 -20.78
N ASP A 42 10.09 15.11 -21.72
CA ASP A 42 9.43 15.13 -23.02
C ASP A 42 9.73 13.81 -23.76
N PRO A 43 8.74 13.04 -24.17
CA PRO A 43 8.95 11.73 -24.78
C PRO A 43 9.53 11.79 -26.19
N ASP A 44 9.45 12.95 -26.87
CA ASP A 44 9.92 13.12 -28.24
C ASP A 44 11.34 13.66 -28.30
N THR A 45 11.72 14.50 -27.32
CA THR A 45 13.01 15.20 -27.31
C THR A 45 13.94 14.76 -26.17
N GLY A 46 13.38 14.13 -25.12
CA GLY A 46 14.10 13.81 -23.89
C GLY A 46 14.37 15.03 -22.98
N ALA A 47 13.85 16.20 -23.31
CA ALA A 47 14.04 17.40 -22.51
C ALA A 47 13.36 17.29 -21.15
N LEU A 48 13.98 17.81 -20.09
CA LEU A 48 13.38 17.86 -18.75
C LEU A 48 12.19 18.83 -18.74
N GLU A 49 11.01 18.31 -18.44
CA GLU A 49 9.78 19.10 -18.30
C GLU A 49 9.51 19.50 -16.85
N ALA A 50 9.74 18.57 -15.89
CA ALA A 50 9.46 18.85 -14.48
C ALA A 50 10.29 17.97 -13.52
N ILE A 51 10.49 18.49 -12.30
CA ILE A 51 10.98 17.76 -11.13
C ILE A 51 9.89 17.83 -10.07
N LEU A 52 9.43 16.68 -9.59
CA LEU A 52 8.29 16.57 -8.69
C LEU A 52 8.67 15.83 -7.42
N ASP A 53 8.05 16.22 -6.27
CA ASP A 53 8.03 15.35 -5.08
C ASP A 53 7.21 14.11 -5.40
N GLY A 54 7.84 12.95 -5.34
CA GLY A 54 7.24 11.67 -5.70
C GLY A 54 6.61 10.92 -4.53
N ARG A 55 6.59 11.46 -3.30
CA ARG A 55 6.07 10.75 -2.11
C ARG A 55 4.60 10.40 -2.27
N LEU A 56 3.74 11.40 -2.48
CA LEU A 56 2.31 11.19 -2.66
C LEU A 56 2.02 10.30 -3.88
N ILE A 57 2.73 10.50 -4.98
CA ILE A 57 2.63 9.66 -6.17
C ILE A 57 2.92 8.19 -5.82
N THR A 58 3.99 7.96 -5.04
CA THR A 58 4.38 6.60 -4.61
C THR A 58 3.31 5.96 -3.72
N GLU A 59 2.75 6.72 -2.79
CA GLU A 59 1.68 6.27 -1.90
C GLU A 59 0.44 5.86 -2.69
N LEU A 60 -0.07 6.75 -3.51
CA LEU A 60 -1.31 6.54 -4.26
C LEU A 60 -1.18 5.45 -5.32
N ARG A 61 -0.08 5.40 -6.10
CA ARG A 61 0.10 4.38 -7.15
C ARG A 61 0.19 2.98 -6.56
N THR A 62 0.81 2.85 -5.37
CA THR A 62 0.96 1.55 -4.71
C THR A 62 -0.39 1.04 -4.21
N ALA A 63 -1.14 1.90 -3.56
CA ALA A 63 -2.49 1.59 -3.10
C ALA A 63 -3.45 1.30 -4.27
N ALA A 64 -3.34 2.05 -5.37
CA ALA A 64 -4.16 1.83 -6.57
C ALA A 64 -3.90 0.46 -7.20
N VAL A 65 -2.64 0.02 -7.32
CA VAL A 65 -2.31 -1.32 -7.83
C VAL A 65 -2.91 -2.41 -6.94
N SER A 66 -2.84 -2.22 -5.61
CA SER A 66 -3.46 -3.13 -4.66
C SER A 66 -4.98 -3.18 -4.82
N ALA A 67 -5.63 -2.03 -4.98
CA ALA A 67 -7.07 -1.96 -5.19
C ALA A 67 -7.50 -2.67 -6.49
N VAL A 68 -6.80 -2.43 -7.61
CA VAL A 68 -7.04 -3.13 -8.87
C VAL A 68 -6.88 -4.64 -8.73
N SER A 69 -5.82 -5.08 -8.04
CA SER A 69 -5.58 -6.51 -7.81
C SER A 69 -6.69 -7.14 -6.96
N VAL A 70 -7.16 -6.46 -5.92
CA VAL A 70 -8.28 -6.93 -5.10
C VAL A 70 -9.57 -6.93 -5.91
N ASP A 71 -9.79 -5.94 -6.75
CA ASP A 71 -10.99 -5.88 -7.59
C ASP A 71 -11.07 -7.05 -8.57
N LEU A 72 -9.95 -7.42 -9.16
CA LEU A 72 -9.88 -8.49 -10.14
C LEU A 72 -9.79 -9.90 -9.54
N LEU A 73 -9.14 -10.05 -8.38
CA LEU A 73 -8.73 -11.36 -7.86
C LEU A 73 -9.44 -11.79 -6.57
N ALA A 74 -9.97 -10.85 -5.78
CA ALA A 74 -10.68 -11.20 -4.58
C ALA A 74 -12.06 -11.79 -4.92
N ARG A 75 -12.49 -12.77 -4.11
CA ARG A 75 -13.81 -13.39 -4.30
C ARG A 75 -14.93 -12.35 -4.19
N PRO A 76 -16.04 -12.54 -4.89
CA PRO A 76 -17.24 -11.73 -4.68
C PRO A 76 -17.66 -11.76 -3.21
N GLY A 77 -17.98 -10.58 -2.66
CA GLY A 77 -18.40 -10.43 -1.27
C GLY A 77 -17.26 -10.45 -0.24
N ALA A 78 -15.98 -10.43 -0.66
CA ALA A 78 -14.84 -10.19 0.24
C ALA A 78 -15.00 -8.85 0.95
N ALA A 79 -15.09 -8.87 2.29
CA ALA A 79 -15.49 -7.71 3.08
C ALA A 79 -14.69 -7.52 4.38
N THR A 80 -13.87 -8.51 4.78
CA THR A 80 -13.01 -8.42 5.96
C THR A 80 -11.57 -8.15 5.54
N LEU A 81 -11.05 -6.98 5.91
CA LEU A 81 -9.70 -6.53 5.59
C LEU A 81 -8.80 -6.60 6.82
N ALA A 82 -7.64 -7.24 6.68
CA ALA A 82 -6.54 -7.18 7.64
C ALA A 82 -5.39 -6.34 7.08
N ILE A 83 -4.97 -5.32 7.83
CA ILE A 83 -3.82 -4.48 7.49
C ILE A 83 -2.70 -4.75 8.50
N ILE A 84 -1.55 -5.19 8.01
CA ILE A 84 -0.36 -5.48 8.79
C ILE A 84 0.64 -4.35 8.55
N GLY A 85 0.71 -3.43 9.50
CA GLY A 85 1.38 -2.14 9.42
C GLY A 85 0.40 -0.99 9.65
N SER A 86 0.89 0.18 10.08
CA SER A 86 0.06 1.35 10.41
C SER A 86 0.68 2.67 9.91
N GLY A 87 1.57 2.57 8.94
CA GLY A 87 2.26 3.70 8.33
C GLY A 87 1.41 4.41 7.26
N VAL A 88 2.08 5.24 6.47
CA VAL A 88 1.48 6.00 5.38
C VAL A 88 0.82 5.08 4.36
N GLN A 89 1.50 4.02 3.95
CA GLN A 89 0.95 3.03 3.01
C GLN A 89 -0.32 2.35 3.54
N ALA A 90 -0.43 2.12 4.85
CA ALA A 90 -1.65 1.53 5.43
C ALA A 90 -2.87 2.44 5.22
N ARG A 91 -2.69 3.77 5.32
CA ARG A 91 -3.74 4.76 5.08
C ARG A 91 -4.21 4.74 3.64
N SER A 92 -3.27 4.91 2.72
CA SER A 92 -3.58 4.92 1.28
C SER A 92 -4.22 3.62 0.81
N HIS A 93 -3.79 2.46 1.35
CA HIS A 93 -4.40 1.18 1.01
C HIS A 93 -5.82 1.06 1.56
N LEU A 94 -6.07 1.49 2.80
CA LEU A 94 -7.43 1.48 3.35
C LEU A 94 -8.39 2.32 2.50
N GLU A 95 -7.98 3.53 2.14
CA GLU A 95 -8.76 4.43 1.29
C GLU A 95 -9.03 3.80 -0.09
N ALA A 96 -7.99 3.32 -0.76
CA ALA A 96 -8.12 2.74 -2.09
C ALA A 96 -9.00 1.46 -2.10
N LEU A 97 -8.84 0.59 -1.11
CA LEU A 97 -9.62 -0.64 -1.00
C LEU A 97 -11.10 -0.36 -0.67
N ALA A 98 -11.39 0.68 0.09
CA ALA A 98 -12.76 1.10 0.36
C ALA A 98 -13.51 1.60 -0.88
N HIS A 99 -12.80 1.99 -1.94
CA HIS A 99 -13.42 2.35 -3.22
C HIS A 99 -13.84 1.14 -4.06
N VAL A 100 -13.21 0.00 -3.86
CA VAL A 100 -13.45 -1.20 -4.70
C VAL A 100 -14.17 -2.33 -3.94
N ARG A 101 -14.30 -2.24 -2.61
CA ARG A 101 -14.99 -3.23 -1.78
C ARG A 101 -15.85 -2.57 -0.72
N ASP A 102 -17.03 -3.14 -0.50
CA ASP A 102 -17.90 -2.79 0.64
C ASP A 102 -17.37 -3.51 1.90
N LEU A 103 -16.37 -2.87 2.52
CA LEU A 103 -15.74 -3.41 3.70
C LEU A 103 -16.73 -3.41 4.89
N ARG A 104 -16.81 -4.53 5.60
CA ARG A 104 -17.64 -4.70 6.80
C ARG A 104 -16.84 -4.76 8.08
N GLU A 105 -15.57 -5.10 7.99
CA GLU A 105 -14.63 -5.14 9.10
C GLU A 105 -13.22 -4.82 8.63
N VAL A 106 -12.52 -3.98 9.39
CA VAL A 106 -11.11 -3.67 9.17
C VAL A 106 -10.35 -3.95 10.46
N ARG A 107 -9.31 -4.77 10.38
CA ARG A 107 -8.42 -5.06 11.50
C ARG A 107 -7.02 -4.57 11.16
N VAL A 108 -6.43 -3.77 12.06
CA VAL A 108 -5.06 -3.28 11.90
C VAL A 108 -4.17 -3.84 13.00
N TRP A 109 -2.98 -4.26 12.61
CA TRP A 109 -1.93 -4.63 13.53
C TRP A 109 -0.66 -3.82 13.25
N SER A 110 0.04 -3.47 14.31
CA SER A 110 1.34 -2.82 14.22
C SER A 110 2.28 -3.38 15.30
N ARG A 111 3.58 -3.47 14.99
CA ARG A 111 4.60 -3.90 15.96
C ARG A 111 4.57 -3.09 17.26
N ARG A 112 4.21 -1.81 17.17
CA ARG A 112 3.99 -0.92 18.32
C ARG A 112 2.48 -0.68 18.48
N PRO A 113 1.80 -1.27 19.48
CA PRO A 113 0.35 -1.12 19.65
C PRO A 113 -0.16 0.33 19.61
N PRO A 114 0.52 1.33 20.22
CA PRO A 114 0.07 2.72 20.14
C PRO A 114 -0.03 3.26 18.70
N ASN A 115 0.77 2.73 17.76
CA ASN A 115 0.69 3.13 16.36
C ASN A 115 -0.57 2.58 15.68
N ALA A 116 -0.99 1.34 16.01
CA ALA A 116 -2.23 0.76 15.53
C ALA A 116 -3.44 1.53 16.09
N GLU A 117 -3.42 1.88 17.36
CA GLU A 117 -4.46 2.69 18.01
C GLU A 117 -4.56 4.09 17.40
N ARG A 118 -3.43 4.74 17.15
CA ARG A 118 -3.39 6.04 16.48
C ARG A 118 -3.98 5.94 15.07
N PHE A 119 -3.57 4.93 14.29
CA PHE A 119 -4.12 4.66 12.97
C PHE A 119 -5.64 4.49 13.02
N ALA A 120 -6.15 3.67 13.96
CA ALA A 120 -7.57 3.43 14.10
C ALA A 120 -8.35 4.73 14.40
N ARG A 121 -7.81 5.59 15.26
CA ARG A 121 -8.43 6.89 15.56
C ARG A 121 -8.39 7.84 14.36
N GLU A 122 -7.25 7.96 13.68
CA GLU A 122 -7.06 8.88 12.55
C GLU A 122 -7.91 8.48 11.34
N MET A 123 -8.07 7.16 11.12
CA MET A 123 -8.82 6.63 9.98
C MET A 123 -10.29 6.35 10.33
N ALA A 124 -10.72 6.65 11.55
CA ALA A 124 -12.12 6.55 11.93
C ALA A 124 -12.97 7.46 11.04
N GLY A 125 -13.99 6.88 10.39
CA GLY A 125 -14.86 7.61 9.46
C GLY A 125 -14.37 7.65 8.00
N THR A 126 -13.12 7.26 7.69
CA THR A 126 -12.66 7.09 6.30
C THR A 126 -13.42 5.96 5.60
N VAL A 127 -13.76 4.92 6.34
CA VAL A 127 -14.57 3.80 5.87
C VAL A 127 -15.79 3.64 6.77
N ARG A 128 -16.87 3.08 6.23
CA ARG A 128 -18.09 2.79 7.02
C ARG A 128 -17.92 1.60 7.96
N ALA A 129 -16.95 0.74 7.67
CA ALA A 129 -16.67 -0.44 8.46
C ALA A 129 -16.08 -0.08 9.83
N PRO A 130 -16.40 -0.83 10.91
CA PRO A 130 -15.67 -0.74 12.16
C PRO A 130 -14.20 -1.08 11.95
N LEU A 131 -13.32 -0.24 12.52
CA LEU A 131 -11.88 -0.38 12.44
C LEU A 131 -11.35 -0.72 13.83
N ALA A 132 -10.84 -1.93 14.00
CA ALA A 132 -10.35 -2.46 15.26
C ALA A 132 -8.84 -2.75 15.22
N THR A 133 -8.18 -2.61 16.36
CA THR A 133 -6.79 -3.04 16.53
C THR A 133 -6.72 -4.53 16.88
N ALA A 134 -5.75 -5.25 16.34
CA ALA A 134 -5.50 -6.65 16.63
C ALA A 134 -4.29 -6.82 17.57
N ALA A 135 -4.38 -7.75 18.51
CA ALA A 135 -3.31 -8.03 19.47
C ALA A 135 -2.09 -8.74 18.83
N SER A 136 -2.28 -9.41 17.71
CA SER A 136 -1.20 -10.09 16.97
C SER A 136 -1.52 -10.14 15.48
N VAL A 137 -0.49 -10.41 14.65
CA VAL A 137 -0.69 -10.64 13.20
C VAL A 137 -1.65 -11.80 12.99
N ALA A 138 -1.49 -12.92 13.70
CA ALA A 138 -2.38 -14.07 13.60
C ALA A 138 -3.85 -13.71 13.93
N ALA A 139 -4.08 -12.87 14.93
CA ALA A 139 -5.42 -12.39 15.27
C ALA A 139 -6.00 -11.49 14.17
N ALA A 140 -5.18 -10.63 13.56
CA ALA A 140 -5.62 -9.77 12.48
C ALA A 140 -6.06 -10.56 11.26
N VAL A 141 -5.26 -11.56 10.84
CA VAL A 141 -5.49 -12.29 9.58
C VAL A 141 -6.50 -13.44 9.69
N ARG A 142 -6.84 -13.87 10.89
CA ARG A 142 -7.76 -14.98 11.07
C ARG A 142 -9.13 -14.70 10.43
N GLY A 143 -9.47 -15.49 9.41
CA GLY A 143 -10.74 -15.35 8.68
C GLY A 143 -10.84 -14.07 7.85
N ALA A 144 -9.75 -13.30 7.67
CA ALA A 144 -9.74 -12.16 6.78
C ALA A 144 -9.87 -12.60 5.32
N ASP A 145 -10.65 -11.86 4.54
CA ASP A 145 -10.83 -12.10 3.11
C ASP A 145 -9.69 -11.45 2.29
N ILE A 146 -9.20 -10.32 2.78
CA ILE A 146 -8.15 -9.52 2.17
C ILE A 146 -7.10 -9.25 3.23
N VAL A 147 -5.84 -9.52 2.91
CA VAL A 147 -4.71 -9.22 3.79
C VAL A 147 -3.74 -8.30 3.05
N VAL A 148 -3.39 -7.19 3.67
CA VAL A 148 -2.42 -6.22 3.15
C VAL A 148 -1.25 -6.13 4.12
N THR A 149 -0.03 -6.41 3.65
CA THR A 149 1.19 -6.22 4.41
C THR A 149 1.89 -4.95 3.93
N VAL A 150 2.02 -3.99 4.81
CA VAL A 150 2.63 -2.67 4.55
C VAL A 150 3.57 -2.29 5.69
N THR A 151 4.52 -3.17 5.94
CA THR A 151 5.52 -3.04 7.00
C THR A 151 6.91 -2.88 6.41
N SER A 152 7.83 -2.32 7.17
CA SER A 152 9.28 -2.32 6.91
C SER A 152 9.99 -3.49 7.60
N ALA A 153 9.30 -4.61 7.84
CA ALA A 153 9.88 -5.78 8.47
C ALA A 153 10.86 -6.47 7.51
N VAL A 154 12.03 -6.82 8.00
CA VAL A 154 13.06 -7.55 7.24
C VAL A 154 12.69 -9.04 7.15
N GLU A 155 12.06 -9.57 8.21
CA GLU A 155 11.61 -10.96 8.24
C GLU A 155 10.13 -11.07 7.88
N PRO A 156 9.70 -12.20 7.25
CA PRO A 156 8.30 -12.44 6.93
C PRO A 156 7.40 -12.33 8.17
N VAL A 157 6.38 -11.50 8.11
CA VAL A 157 5.42 -11.31 9.21
C VAL A 157 4.20 -12.21 9.10
N LEU A 158 3.93 -12.77 7.93
CA LEU A 158 2.85 -13.74 7.68
C LEU A 158 3.41 -15.16 7.66
N ARG A 159 2.63 -16.11 8.20
CA ARG A 159 2.92 -17.53 8.12
C ARG A 159 1.85 -18.23 7.30
N GLY A 160 2.28 -19.05 6.33
CA GLY A 160 1.37 -19.73 5.40
C GLY A 160 0.41 -20.73 6.06
N GLU A 161 0.71 -21.17 7.28
CA GLU A 161 -0.12 -22.08 8.07
C GLU A 161 -1.33 -21.42 8.76
N TRP A 162 -1.37 -20.08 8.78
CA TRP A 162 -2.47 -19.37 9.42
C TRP A 162 -3.76 -19.47 8.60
N PRO A 163 -4.91 -19.76 9.25
CA PRO A 163 -6.19 -19.86 8.57
C PRO A 163 -6.65 -18.46 8.13
N MET A 164 -6.26 -18.10 6.96
CA MET A 164 -6.85 -16.99 6.22
C MET A 164 -8.10 -17.54 5.54
N GLY A 165 -9.17 -16.75 5.42
CA GLY A 165 -10.48 -17.22 4.95
C GLY A 165 -10.43 -18.14 3.73
N ALA A 166 -11.45 -18.91 3.49
CA ALA A 166 -11.52 -20.12 2.65
C ALA A 166 -11.10 -20.01 1.18
N GLN A 167 -10.52 -18.89 0.74
CA GLN A 167 -9.87 -18.75 -0.56
C GLN A 167 -8.57 -17.99 -0.39
N LYS A 168 -7.58 -18.44 -1.14
CA LYS A 168 -6.23 -17.91 -1.21
C LYS A 168 -6.26 -16.40 -1.07
N SER A 169 -5.88 -15.92 0.11
CA SER A 169 -5.54 -14.52 0.29
C SER A 169 -4.59 -14.15 -0.83
N VAL A 170 -4.90 -13.11 -1.54
CA VAL A 170 -3.91 -12.50 -2.41
C VAL A 170 -2.89 -11.89 -1.43
N PRO A 171 -1.69 -12.48 -1.23
CA PRO A 171 -0.62 -11.80 -0.53
C PRO A 171 -0.27 -10.64 -1.43
N LEU A 172 -0.78 -9.47 -1.07
CA LEU A 172 -0.76 -8.36 -1.99
C LEU A 172 0.47 -7.52 -1.74
N LEU A 173 1.37 -7.62 -2.70
CA LEU A 173 2.13 -6.54 -3.36
C LEU A 173 3.05 -5.63 -2.53
N ALA A 174 3.02 -5.63 -1.21
CA ALA A 174 4.10 -4.98 -0.45
C ALA A 174 5.41 -5.79 -0.55
N GLU A 175 5.34 -7.13 -0.60
CA GLU A 175 6.52 -7.97 -0.90
C GLU A 175 6.98 -7.83 -2.34
N ILE A 176 6.08 -7.64 -3.31
CA ILE A 176 6.46 -7.41 -4.71
C ILE A 176 7.09 -6.02 -4.88
N ALA A 177 6.64 -5.00 -4.14
CA ALA A 177 7.30 -3.70 -4.14
C ALA A 177 8.73 -3.80 -3.57
N GLN A 178 8.96 -4.59 -2.52
CA GLN A 178 10.30 -4.85 -1.99
C GLN A 178 11.18 -5.68 -2.93
N LEU A 179 10.62 -6.64 -3.67
CA LEU A 179 11.34 -7.45 -4.67
C LEU A 179 11.69 -6.67 -5.94
N LEU A 180 10.95 -5.60 -6.24
CA LEU A 180 11.25 -4.70 -7.37
C LEU A 180 12.22 -3.57 -6.98
N GLU A 181 12.50 -3.39 -5.70
CA GLU A 181 13.43 -2.41 -5.14
C GLU A 181 14.80 -3.04 -4.74
N ALA A 182 14.96 -4.36 -4.86
CA ALA A 182 16.22 -5.10 -4.70
C ALA A 182 16.87 -5.37 -6.06
#